data_96503e0176fc5a295f3017b5b4379887
#
_entry.id   96503e0176fc5a295f3017b5b4379887
#
_cell.length_a   1.000
_cell.length_b   1.000
_cell.length_c   1.000
_cell.angle_alpha   90.00
_cell.angle_beta   90.00
_cell.angle_gamma   90.00
#
_symmetry.space_group_name_H-M   'P 1'
#
loop_
_entity.id
_entity.type
_entity.pdbx_description
1 polymer ?
#
loop_
_entity_poly.entity_id
_entity_poly.type
_entity_poly.pdbx_seq_one_letter_code
_entity_poly.pdbx_strand_id
1 'polypeptide(L)'
;MGSTYILRKGKSMLADLKDGLAGNFTGTSYWLDPTNGDDGNDGSAPDKAVKTLPVAYALLADGKNDVLYYIPGTSSISLAAEFVWAKSYTHFVGVCAPVYTGQRARIFATAGDLNLDPLILISGSGCHWENIRVFLGVDDAQALKAVKVTGNYNSFINCEFAAGGHATCAVDGAASLMIDGGGENYFSHCSFGITTIDQGTGVAALLLDTNAKRNTFEDCLFKLRAGNAGAMLVEVADATGIEDFHIFKDCMFIQSSTNQAISLTAAFGIPASVATFARMFMKSCIGAGFATWDANDRGILYGDMNDVTGADTSGVAVEMIS
;
A
#
# COMPACT_ATOMS: atom_id res chain seq x y z
N MET A 1 -29.55 -29.65 0.17
CA MET A 1 -28.92 -29.34 -1.12
C MET A 1 -27.53 -28.84 -0.85
N GLY A 2 -26.52 -29.64 -1.15
CA GLY A 2 -25.12 -29.27 -0.89
C GLY A 2 -24.65 -28.24 -1.92
N SER A 3 -24.20 -27.10 -1.46
CA SER A 3 -23.52 -26.12 -2.31
C SER A 3 -22.14 -26.67 -2.68
N THR A 4 -21.98 -27.05 -3.92
CA THR A 4 -20.69 -27.49 -4.45
C THR A 4 -19.85 -26.24 -4.76
N TYR A 5 -18.90 -25.93 -3.90
CA TYR A 5 -17.89 -24.91 -4.19
C TYR A 5 -16.97 -25.42 -5.31
N ILE A 6 -17.18 -24.93 -6.51
CA ILE A 6 -16.25 -25.14 -7.61
C ILE A 6 -15.09 -24.15 -7.42
N LEU A 7 -13.95 -24.65 -6.93
CA LEU A 7 -12.70 -23.90 -6.93
C LEU A 7 -12.36 -23.58 -8.39
N ARG A 8 -12.53 -22.33 -8.81
CA ARG A 8 -12.05 -21.87 -10.12
C ARG A 8 -10.51 -21.87 -10.09
N LYS A 9 -9.91 -22.66 -10.97
CA LYS A 9 -8.45 -22.64 -11.19
C LYS A 9 -8.00 -21.20 -11.42
N GLY A 10 -7.13 -20.69 -10.55
CA GLY A 10 -6.48 -19.40 -10.71
C GLY A 10 -6.89 -18.27 -9.76
N LYS A 11 -7.88 -18.48 -8.89
CA LYS A 11 -8.15 -17.55 -7.80
C LYS A 11 -7.57 -18.07 -6.48
N SER A 12 -6.96 -17.19 -5.68
CA SER A 12 -6.57 -17.56 -4.32
C SER A 12 -7.81 -17.83 -3.48
N MET A 13 -7.69 -18.72 -2.49
CA MET A 13 -8.78 -19.00 -1.54
C MET A 13 -9.27 -17.71 -0.84
N LEU A 14 -8.39 -16.73 -0.72
CA LEU A 14 -8.69 -15.41 -0.15
C LEU A 14 -9.51 -14.53 -1.12
N ALA A 15 -9.29 -14.65 -2.44
CA ALA A 15 -10.11 -13.97 -3.43
C ALA A 15 -11.54 -14.53 -3.48
N ASP A 16 -11.68 -15.86 -3.32
CA ASP A 16 -13.00 -16.49 -3.22
C ASP A 16 -13.70 -16.12 -1.89
N LEU A 17 -12.95 -15.97 -0.81
CA LEU A 17 -13.45 -15.47 0.47
C LEU A 17 -13.87 -14.00 0.37
N LYS A 18 -13.11 -13.19 -0.36
CA LYS A 18 -13.43 -11.79 -0.65
C LYS A 18 -14.76 -11.66 -1.40
N ASP A 19 -14.96 -12.44 -2.47
CA ASP A 19 -16.21 -12.44 -3.25
C ASP A 19 -17.41 -12.84 -2.35
N GLY A 20 -17.16 -13.57 -1.24
CA GLY A 20 -18.15 -13.94 -0.25
C GLY A 20 -18.30 -12.98 0.93
N LEU A 21 -17.24 -12.22 1.25
CA LEU A 21 -17.21 -11.29 2.40
C LEU A 21 -17.58 -9.85 2.03
N ALA A 22 -17.42 -9.44 0.78
CA ALA A 22 -17.65 -8.06 0.32
C ALA A 22 -19.10 -7.54 0.53
N GLY A 23 -19.99 -8.33 1.07
CA GLY A 23 -21.34 -7.94 1.47
C GLY A 23 -21.77 -8.42 2.86
N ASN A 24 -20.87 -9.04 3.64
CA ASN A 24 -21.23 -9.73 4.89
C ASN A 24 -20.43 -9.26 6.11
N PHE A 25 -20.15 -7.97 6.22
CA PHE A 25 -19.68 -7.43 7.49
C PHE A 25 -20.81 -7.56 8.53
N THR A 26 -20.50 -8.09 9.69
CA THR A 26 -21.50 -8.38 10.74
C THR A 26 -21.86 -7.16 11.58
N GLY A 27 -21.13 -6.05 11.41
CA GLY A 27 -21.37 -4.79 12.09
C GLY A 27 -22.36 -3.87 11.39
N THR A 28 -22.44 -2.64 11.84
CA THR A 28 -23.29 -1.60 11.28
C THR A 28 -22.65 -0.99 10.04
N SER A 29 -23.47 -0.71 9.03
CA SER A 29 -23.03 -0.01 7.81
C SER A 29 -23.27 1.48 7.92
N TYR A 30 -22.25 2.27 7.61
CA TYR A 30 -22.34 3.74 7.52
C TYR A 30 -21.91 4.23 6.14
N TRP A 31 -22.39 5.41 5.76
CA TRP A 31 -22.21 5.97 4.44
C TRP A 31 -21.58 7.35 4.49
N LEU A 32 -20.58 7.55 3.65
CA LEU A 32 -19.83 8.80 3.47
C LEU A 32 -19.95 9.24 2.01
N ASP A 33 -20.45 10.43 1.76
CA ASP A 33 -20.50 11.07 0.43
C ASP A 33 -19.96 12.50 0.52
N PRO A 34 -18.71 12.76 0.12
CA PRO A 34 -18.12 14.09 0.17
C PRO A 34 -18.79 15.10 -0.77
N THR A 35 -19.56 14.62 -1.75
CA THR A 35 -20.24 15.48 -2.73
C THR A 35 -21.61 15.91 -2.23
N ASN A 36 -22.45 14.96 -1.81
CA ASN A 36 -23.86 15.19 -1.53
C ASN A 36 -24.24 14.96 -0.06
N GLY A 37 -23.33 14.42 0.76
CA GLY A 37 -23.58 14.17 2.17
C GLY A 37 -23.68 15.44 3.02
N ASP A 38 -24.19 15.27 4.23
CA ASP A 38 -24.33 16.32 5.26
C ASP A 38 -23.89 15.74 6.61
N ASP A 39 -23.00 16.42 7.32
CA ASP A 39 -22.50 15.97 8.62
C ASP A 39 -23.55 16.01 9.74
N GLY A 40 -24.73 16.55 9.47
CA GLY A 40 -25.92 16.45 10.33
C GLY A 40 -26.69 15.13 10.17
N ASN A 41 -26.36 14.31 9.17
CA ASN A 41 -26.99 13.01 8.94
C ASN A 41 -26.43 11.95 9.89
N ASP A 42 -27.15 10.83 10.01
CA ASP A 42 -26.76 9.69 10.85
C ASP A 42 -25.89 8.64 10.12
N GLY A 43 -25.66 8.80 8.84
CA GLY A 43 -24.87 7.88 8.01
C GLY A 43 -25.52 6.52 7.77
N SER A 44 -26.78 6.30 8.17
CA SER A 44 -27.42 4.97 8.17
C SER A 44 -27.77 4.42 6.77
N ALA A 45 -27.81 5.26 5.75
CA ALA A 45 -28.17 4.90 4.38
C ALA A 45 -27.46 5.84 3.37
N PRO A 46 -27.39 5.47 2.08
CA PRO A 46 -26.75 6.31 1.05
C PRO A 46 -27.36 7.72 0.93
N ASP A 47 -28.67 7.85 1.10
CA ASP A 47 -29.38 9.13 1.09
C ASP A 47 -29.28 9.92 2.40
N LYS A 48 -28.70 9.31 3.43
CA LYS A 48 -28.38 9.89 4.73
C LYS A 48 -26.87 9.90 5.01
N ALA A 49 -26.07 9.87 3.95
CA ALA A 49 -24.63 9.86 4.08
C ALA A 49 -24.11 11.11 4.78
N VAL A 50 -23.10 10.97 5.61
CA VAL A 50 -22.34 12.09 6.17
C VAL A 50 -21.34 12.60 5.13
N LYS A 51 -20.84 13.82 5.33
CA LYS A 51 -20.01 14.50 4.33
C LYS A 51 -18.52 14.34 4.53
N THR A 52 -18.05 14.31 5.79
CA THR A 52 -16.64 14.34 6.10
C THR A 52 -16.14 13.02 6.70
N LEU A 53 -14.91 12.64 6.41
CA LEU A 53 -14.30 11.41 6.93
C LEU A 53 -14.23 11.39 8.47
N PRO A 54 -13.87 12.48 9.18
CA PRO A 54 -13.85 12.48 10.63
C PRO A 54 -15.22 12.19 11.25
N VAL A 55 -16.31 12.77 10.71
CA VAL A 55 -17.68 12.52 11.19
C VAL A 55 -18.08 11.07 10.89
N ALA A 56 -17.83 10.59 9.68
CA ALA A 56 -18.13 9.20 9.30
C ALA A 56 -17.38 8.20 10.19
N TYR A 57 -16.10 8.42 10.42
CA TYR A 57 -15.28 7.56 11.26
C TYR A 57 -15.74 7.55 12.74
N ALA A 58 -16.24 8.67 13.24
CA ALA A 58 -16.78 8.76 14.60
C ALA A 58 -17.97 7.81 14.82
N LEU A 59 -18.77 7.54 13.77
CA LEU A 59 -19.92 6.63 13.84
C LEU A 59 -19.53 5.16 14.05
N LEU A 60 -18.34 4.75 13.57
CA LEU A 60 -17.87 3.37 13.73
C LEU A 60 -17.61 3.04 15.19
N ALA A 61 -17.91 1.83 15.60
CA ALA A 61 -17.59 1.31 16.95
C ALA A 61 -16.39 0.37 16.89
N ASP A 62 -15.42 0.59 17.76
CA ASP A 62 -14.22 -0.26 17.88
C ASP A 62 -14.60 -1.72 18.19
N GLY A 63 -14.01 -2.65 17.48
CA GLY A 63 -14.21 -4.10 17.70
C GLY A 63 -15.56 -4.64 17.21
N LYS A 64 -16.35 -3.91 16.40
CA LYS A 64 -17.72 -4.31 16.04
C LYS A 64 -17.90 -4.76 14.60
N ASN A 65 -16.85 -4.81 13.79
CA ASN A 65 -16.90 -5.10 12.36
C ASN A 65 -17.81 -4.13 11.57
N ASP A 66 -17.89 -2.88 12.03
CA ASP A 66 -18.62 -1.84 11.35
C ASP A 66 -17.92 -1.49 10.02
N VAL A 67 -18.70 -1.14 9.01
CA VAL A 67 -18.18 -0.77 7.69
C VAL A 67 -18.60 0.66 7.32
N LEU A 68 -17.64 1.41 6.83
CA LEU A 68 -17.85 2.70 6.21
C LEU A 68 -17.80 2.57 4.70
N TYR A 69 -18.89 2.82 4.02
CA TYR A 69 -18.97 2.90 2.57
C TYR A 69 -18.73 4.32 2.09
N TYR A 70 -17.72 4.52 1.27
CA TYR A 70 -17.40 5.79 0.65
C TYR A 70 -17.96 5.88 -0.76
N ILE A 71 -18.93 6.77 -1.00
CA ILE A 71 -19.53 7.06 -2.31
C ILE A 71 -18.70 8.19 -2.95
N PRO A 72 -17.88 7.91 -3.97
CA PRO A 72 -17.14 8.94 -4.67
C PRO A 72 -18.04 9.69 -5.65
N GLY A 73 -17.84 10.97 -5.76
CA GLY A 73 -18.56 11.85 -6.68
C GLY A 73 -17.61 12.83 -7.38
N THR A 74 -18.06 14.06 -7.54
CA THR A 74 -17.23 15.16 -8.07
C THR A 74 -16.22 15.66 -7.04
N SER A 75 -16.54 15.50 -5.74
CA SER A 75 -15.64 15.81 -4.63
C SER A 75 -14.94 14.53 -4.13
N SER A 76 -13.74 14.70 -3.58
CA SER A 76 -12.97 13.65 -2.90
C SER A 76 -12.79 14.05 -1.44
N ILE A 77 -12.41 13.10 -0.57
CA ILE A 77 -12.02 13.39 0.80
C ILE A 77 -10.73 14.23 0.77
N SER A 78 -10.77 15.39 1.41
CA SER A 78 -9.64 16.31 1.54
C SER A 78 -9.28 16.47 3.00
N LEU A 79 -8.00 16.22 3.34
CA LEU A 79 -7.49 16.27 4.71
C LEU A 79 -6.48 17.42 4.85
N ALA A 80 -6.62 18.19 5.93
CA ALA A 80 -5.72 19.28 6.29
C ALA A 80 -4.74 18.88 7.42
N ALA A 81 -4.80 17.63 7.89
CA ALA A 81 -3.93 17.09 8.92
C ALA A 81 -3.89 15.56 8.78
N GLU A 82 -2.96 14.93 9.49
CA GLU A 82 -2.92 13.49 9.66
C GLU A 82 -4.28 12.95 10.13
N PHE A 83 -4.71 11.87 9.51
CA PHE A 83 -5.90 11.14 9.94
C PHE A 83 -5.55 9.78 10.51
N VAL A 84 -5.91 9.52 11.77
CA VAL A 84 -5.61 8.28 12.47
C VAL A 84 -6.80 7.32 12.42
N TRP A 85 -6.61 6.15 11.78
CA TRP A 85 -7.54 5.02 11.82
C TRP A 85 -7.11 4.04 12.91
N ALA A 86 -7.57 4.28 14.16
CA ALA A 86 -7.15 3.54 15.33
C ALA A 86 -8.14 2.44 15.77
N LYS A 87 -9.40 2.52 15.31
CA LYS A 87 -10.44 1.52 15.68
C LYS A 87 -10.15 0.20 14.98
N SER A 88 -10.00 -0.87 15.74
CA SER A 88 -9.81 -2.23 15.25
C SER A 88 -11.12 -2.85 14.76
N TYR A 89 -11.02 -3.81 13.85
CA TYR A 89 -12.18 -4.48 13.26
C TYR A 89 -13.21 -3.47 12.73
N THR A 90 -12.73 -2.45 12.03
CA THR A 90 -13.55 -1.49 11.30
C THR A 90 -13.08 -1.43 9.86
N HIS A 91 -14.02 -1.26 8.93
CA HIS A 91 -13.76 -1.48 7.51
C HIS A 91 -14.07 -0.24 6.69
N PHE A 92 -13.35 -0.05 5.57
CA PHE A 92 -13.50 1.11 4.70
C PHE A 92 -13.54 0.69 3.24
N VAL A 93 -14.69 0.89 2.58
CA VAL A 93 -14.95 0.38 1.23
C VAL A 93 -15.36 1.51 0.30
N GLY A 94 -14.60 1.71 -0.77
CA GLY A 94 -14.93 2.63 -1.86
C GLY A 94 -15.98 2.02 -2.80
N VAL A 95 -17.13 2.67 -2.92
CA VAL A 95 -18.24 2.25 -3.80
C VAL A 95 -18.00 2.82 -5.19
N CYS A 96 -17.05 2.27 -5.93
CA CYS A 96 -16.70 2.70 -7.29
C CYS A 96 -16.29 1.52 -8.16
N ALA A 97 -16.20 1.76 -9.47
CA ALA A 97 -15.66 0.75 -10.38
C ALA A 97 -14.25 0.35 -9.94
N PRO A 98 -13.98 -0.95 -9.78
CA PRO A 98 -12.64 -1.40 -9.41
C PRO A 98 -11.70 -1.21 -10.61
N VAL A 99 -10.69 -0.39 -10.40
CA VAL A 99 -9.59 -0.18 -11.35
C VAL A 99 -8.29 -0.50 -10.64
N TYR A 100 -7.27 -0.94 -11.39
CA TYR A 100 -5.99 -1.32 -10.77
C TYR A 100 -5.22 -0.11 -10.23
N THR A 101 -5.37 1.05 -10.87
CA THR A 101 -4.78 2.32 -10.45
C THR A 101 -5.79 3.45 -10.66
N GLY A 102 -5.70 4.50 -9.83
CA GLY A 102 -6.54 5.68 -9.99
C GLY A 102 -7.98 5.52 -9.48
N GLN A 103 -8.19 4.72 -8.42
CA GLN A 103 -9.51 4.53 -7.80
C GLN A 103 -10.19 5.87 -7.53
N ARG A 104 -11.51 5.91 -7.75
CA ARG A 104 -12.29 7.15 -7.60
C ARG A 104 -12.62 7.49 -6.14
N ALA A 105 -12.68 6.50 -5.24
CA ALA A 105 -12.78 6.72 -3.81
C ALA A 105 -11.44 7.23 -3.26
N ARG A 106 -11.21 8.53 -3.41
CA ARG A 106 -9.91 9.17 -3.23
C ARG A 106 -9.85 10.02 -1.98
N ILE A 107 -8.74 9.87 -1.25
CA ILE A 107 -8.33 10.74 -0.15
C ILE A 107 -7.07 11.48 -0.61
N PHE A 108 -7.00 12.78 -0.36
CA PHE A 108 -5.81 13.57 -0.68
C PHE A 108 -5.57 14.65 0.39
N ALA A 109 -4.34 15.18 0.46
CA ALA A 109 -4.02 16.32 1.29
C ALA A 109 -4.47 17.63 0.63
N THR A 110 -4.91 18.60 1.42
CA THR A 110 -5.10 19.97 0.94
C THR A 110 -3.75 20.60 0.59
N ALA A 111 -3.75 21.57 -0.32
CA ALA A 111 -2.53 22.32 -0.60
C ALA A 111 -2.08 23.12 0.64
N GLY A 112 -0.77 23.20 0.85
CA GLY A 112 -0.18 23.99 1.93
C GLY A 112 0.91 23.24 2.68
N ASP A 113 1.50 23.90 3.65
CA ASP A 113 2.53 23.37 4.55
C ASP A 113 1.85 22.59 5.68
N LEU A 114 1.82 21.26 5.57
CA LEU A 114 1.01 20.39 6.42
C LEU A 114 1.83 19.41 7.27
N ASN A 115 3.14 19.28 7.02
CA ASN A 115 4.02 18.33 7.72
C ASN A 115 3.40 16.92 7.86
N LEU A 116 2.84 16.39 6.76
CA LEU A 116 2.13 15.12 6.77
C LEU A 116 3.09 13.92 6.68
N ASP A 117 3.34 13.30 7.79
CA ASP A 117 4.21 12.14 7.91
C ASP A 117 3.65 11.12 8.95
N PRO A 118 2.56 10.42 8.62
CA PRO A 118 1.87 10.26 7.33
C PRO A 118 0.62 11.14 7.13
N LEU A 119 0.01 11.04 5.91
CA LEU A 119 -1.36 11.55 5.69
C LEU A 119 -2.41 10.67 6.41
N ILE A 120 -2.25 9.35 6.31
CA ILE A 120 -3.12 8.36 6.98
C ILE A 120 -2.25 7.44 7.85
N LEU A 121 -2.52 7.40 9.15
CA LEU A 121 -1.98 6.41 10.07
C LEU A 121 -3.03 5.34 10.34
N ILE A 122 -2.73 4.06 10.03
CA ILE A 122 -3.58 2.92 10.33
C ILE A 122 -2.95 2.15 11.49
N SER A 123 -3.41 2.43 12.70
CA SER A 123 -2.97 1.75 13.94
C SER A 123 -3.97 0.72 14.45
N GLY A 124 -5.19 0.72 13.92
CA GLY A 124 -6.17 -0.34 14.17
C GLY A 124 -5.74 -1.67 13.57
N SER A 125 -6.19 -2.78 14.16
CA SER A 125 -5.90 -4.14 13.71
C SER A 125 -7.15 -4.86 13.22
N GLY A 126 -6.99 -5.82 12.30
CA GLY A 126 -8.12 -6.57 11.74
C GLY A 126 -9.06 -5.73 10.87
N CYS A 127 -8.56 -4.65 10.30
CA CYS A 127 -9.32 -3.76 9.43
C CYS A 127 -9.27 -4.24 7.97
N HIS A 128 -10.33 -3.94 7.21
CA HIS A 128 -10.37 -4.18 5.78
C HIS A 128 -10.57 -2.86 5.03
N TRP A 129 -9.71 -2.59 4.07
CA TRP A 129 -9.78 -1.45 3.16
C TRP A 129 -9.91 -1.94 1.72
N GLU A 130 -10.89 -1.42 0.98
CA GLU A 130 -11.13 -1.86 -0.40
C GLU A 130 -11.47 -0.68 -1.32
N ASN A 131 -10.90 -0.69 -2.52
CA ASN A 131 -11.13 0.32 -3.57
C ASN A 131 -10.82 1.78 -3.14
N ILE A 132 -9.86 1.97 -2.25
CA ILE A 132 -9.47 3.29 -1.73
C ILE A 132 -8.16 3.75 -2.37
N ARG A 133 -8.12 5.03 -2.73
CA ARG A 133 -6.88 5.69 -3.13
C ARG A 133 -6.48 6.74 -2.10
N VAL A 134 -5.24 6.68 -1.62
CA VAL A 134 -4.62 7.73 -0.81
C VAL A 134 -3.52 8.38 -1.63
N PHE A 135 -3.62 9.70 -1.82
CA PHE A 135 -2.67 10.46 -2.64
C PHE A 135 -2.11 11.63 -1.84
N LEU A 136 -0.80 11.65 -1.66
CA LEU A 136 -0.05 12.75 -1.04
C LEU A 136 0.82 13.43 -2.09
N GLY A 137 0.46 14.68 -2.43
CA GLY A 137 1.18 15.47 -3.45
C GLY A 137 0.98 16.95 -3.17
N VAL A 138 1.56 17.43 -2.09
CA VAL A 138 1.51 18.84 -1.67
C VAL A 138 2.89 19.47 -1.78
N ASP A 139 2.94 20.80 -1.86
CA ASP A 139 4.17 21.59 -1.91
C ASP A 139 4.75 21.75 -0.49
N ASP A 140 5.19 20.63 0.08
CA ASP A 140 5.78 20.56 1.42
C ASP A 140 6.79 19.41 1.49
N ALA A 141 8.06 19.72 1.78
CA ALA A 141 9.14 18.74 1.87
C ALA A 141 9.03 17.80 3.09
N GLN A 142 8.14 18.06 4.02
CA GLN A 142 7.89 17.24 5.20
C GLN A 142 6.63 16.38 5.07
N ALA A 143 5.92 16.46 3.95
CA ALA A 143 4.79 15.60 3.62
C ALA A 143 5.31 14.30 2.97
N LEU A 144 5.74 13.34 3.78
CA LEU A 144 6.58 12.24 3.32
C LEU A 144 5.81 10.93 3.07
N LYS A 145 4.87 10.52 3.92
CA LYS A 145 4.19 9.22 3.74
C LYS A 145 2.72 9.39 3.43
N ALA A 146 2.23 8.69 2.39
CA ALA A 146 0.80 8.67 2.12
C ALA A 146 0.06 7.82 3.16
N VAL A 147 0.51 6.61 3.41
CA VAL A 147 -0.07 5.69 4.40
C VAL A 147 1.03 5.08 5.26
N LYS A 148 0.82 5.07 6.56
CA LYS A 148 1.65 4.35 7.55
C LYS A 148 0.78 3.32 8.26
N VAL A 149 1.23 2.07 8.30
CA VAL A 149 0.54 0.96 8.98
C VAL A 149 1.39 0.49 10.15
N THR A 150 0.83 0.62 11.35
CA THR A 150 1.40 0.07 12.59
C THR A 150 0.55 -1.06 13.17
N GLY A 151 -0.70 -1.19 12.69
CA GLY A 151 -1.62 -2.25 13.07
C GLY A 151 -1.30 -3.59 12.40
N ASN A 152 -1.89 -4.66 12.92
CA ASN A 152 -1.67 -6.02 12.45
C ASN A 152 -2.96 -6.62 11.87
N TYR A 153 -2.80 -7.70 11.07
CA TYR A 153 -3.92 -8.47 10.53
C TYR A 153 -4.88 -7.65 9.65
N ASN A 154 -4.40 -6.57 9.04
CA ASN A 154 -5.20 -5.75 8.16
C ASN A 154 -5.20 -6.31 6.73
N SER A 155 -6.28 -6.12 6.01
CA SER A 155 -6.42 -6.49 4.61
C SER A 155 -6.68 -5.26 3.75
N PHE A 156 -5.89 -5.11 2.69
CA PHE A 156 -6.01 -4.04 1.69
C PHE A 156 -6.24 -4.67 0.33
N ILE A 157 -7.38 -4.37 -0.28
CA ILE A 157 -7.76 -4.96 -1.56
C ILE A 157 -8.02 -3.85 -2.57
N ASN A 158 -7.36 -3.93 -3.72
CA ASN A 158 -7.52 -2.96 -4.81
C ASN A 158 -7.36 -1.50 -4.32
N CYS A 159 -6.37 -1.25 -3.45
CA CYS A 159 -6.04 0.08 -2.97
C CYS A 159 -4.84 0.66 -3.73
N GLU A 160 -4.81 1.98 -3.89
CA GLU A 160 -3.62 2.69 -4.38
C GLU A 160 -3.12 3.67 -3.32
N PHE A 161 -1.85 3.52 -2.95
CA PHE A 161 -1.16 4.46 -2.07
C PHE A 161 -0.05 5.15 -2.85
N ALA A 162 -0.04 6.48 -2.86
CA ALA A 162 0.86 7.28 -3.67
C ALA A 162 1.34 8.51 -2.91
N ALA A 163 2.64 8.56 -2.60
CA ALA A 163 3.35 9.73 -2.07
C ALA A 163 4.28 10.32 -3.13
N GLY A 164 4.95 11.43 -2.80
CA GLY A 164 5.83 12.11 -3.73
C GLY A 164 5.09 12.70 -4.95
N GLY A 165 3.82 13.07 -4.78
CA GLY A 165 2.99 13.58 -5.86
C GLY A 165 3.23 15.04 -6.23
N HIS A 166 4.19 15.71 -5.61
CA HIS A 166 4.75 17.01 -5.93
C HIS A 166 6.28 16.94 -5.86
N ALA A 167 6.99 17.74 -6.64
CA ALA A 167 8.45 17.70 -6.68
C ALA A 167 9.09 18.01 -5.32
N THR A 168 8.47 18.85 -4.52
CA THR A 168 8.96 19.25 -3.20
C THR A 168 8.87 18.10 -2.19
N CYS A 169 7.85 17.25 -2.24
CA CYS A 169 7.69 16.10 -1.34
C CYS A 169 8.25 14.78 -1.92
N ALA A 170 8.83 14.82 -3.13
CA ALA A 170 9.49 13.66 -3.76
C ALA A 170 10.96 13.57 -3.34
N VAL A 171 11.22 13.55 -2.04
CA VAL A 171 12.53 13.65 -1.40
C VAL A 171 12.82 12.48 -0.48
N ASP A 172 14.03 12.42 0.05
CA ASP A 172 14.49 11.38 0.96
C ASP A 172 13.50 11.12 2.12
N GLY A 173 13.24 9.87 2.39
CA GLY A 173 12.27 9.41 3.38
C GLY A 173 10.81 9.42 2.92
N ALA A 174 10.49 9.87 1.70
CA ALA A 174 9.12 9.77 1.18
C ALA A 174 8.78 8.32 0.83
N ALA A 175 7.59 7.86 1.25
CA ALA A 175 7.10 6.51 0.94
C ALA A 175 5.60 6.50 0.70
N SER A 176 5.18 5.72 -0.31
CA SER A 176 3.75 5.58 -0.60
C SER A 176 3.03 4.72 0.43
N LEU A 177 3.66 3.64 0.85
CA LEU A 177 3.27 2.83 2.00
C LEU A 177 4.47 2.67 2.92
N MET A 178 4.33 2.95 4.20
CA MET A 178 5.25 2.57 5.25
C MET A 178 4.59 1.51 6.15
N ILE A 179 5.27 0.40 6.41
CA ILE A 179 4.89 -0.55 7.45
C ILE A 179 5.91 -0.41 8.58
N ASP A 180 5.45 0.11 9.72
CA ASP A 180 6.25 0.44 10.89
C ASP A 180 5.83 -0.47 12.05
N GLY A 181 6.51 -1.58 12.21
CA GLY A 181 6.20 -2.63 13.20
C GLY A 181 4.98 -3.49 12.90
N GLY A 182 4.14 -3.11 11.90
CA GLY A 182 2.94 -3.85 11.54
C GLY A 182 3.23 -5.24 10.97
N GLY A 183 2.46 -6.24 11.38
CA GLY A 183 2.65 -7.62 10.96
C GLY A 183 1.38 -8.30 10.48
N GLU A 184 1.56 -9.40 9.72
CA GLU A 184 0.50 -10.25 9.18
C GLU A 184 -0.56 -9.47 8.37
N ASN A 185 -0.16 -8.34 7.75
CA ASN A 185 -1.05 -7.60 6.87
C ASN A 185 -1.04 -8.21 5.46
N TYR A 186 -2.17 -8.14 4.79
CA TYR A 186 -2.37 -8.68 3.45
C TYR A 186 -2.76 -7.57 2.47
N PHE A 187 -2.01 -7.49 1.38
CA PHE A 187 -2.24 -6.56 0.28
C PHE A 187 -2.49 -7.34 -0.99
N SER A 188 -3.63 -7.13 -1.65
CA SER A 188 -3.96 -7.81 -2.90
C SER A 188 -4.47 -6.83 -3.94
N HIS A 189 -3.99 -6.97 -5.18
CA HIS A 189 -4.32 -6.08 -6.29
C HIS A 189 -4.07 -4.60 -5.96
N CYS A 190 -3.12 -4.31 -5.06
CA CYS A 190 -2.78 -2.96 -4.65
C CYS A 190 -1.69 -2.35 -5.55
N SER A 191 -1.66 -1.03 -5.59
CA SER A 191 -0.64 -0.28 -6.34
C SER A 191 0.05 0.72 -5.41
N PHE A 192 1.39 0.70 -5.41
CA PHE A 192 2.21 1.57 -4.57
C PHE A 192 3.12 2.43 -5.43
N GLY A 193 3.16 3.73 -5.13
CA GLY A 193 4.02 4.68 -5.84
C GLY A 193 3.33 5.48 -6.93
N ILE A 194 4.10 6.35 -7.57
CA ILE A 194 3.63 7.30 -8.58
C ILE A 194 4.59 7.37 -9.77
N THR A 195 4.05 7.59 -10.97
CA THR A 195 4.82 7.68 -12.22
C THR A 195 4.68 9.03 -12.93
N THR A 196 4.07 10.02 -12.29
CA THR A 196 3.83 11.35 -12.89
C THR A 196 4.82 12.41 -12.43
N ILE A 197 5.53 12.19 -11.33
CA ILE A 197 6.55 13.08 -10.76
C ILE A 197 7.85 12.29 -10.64
N ASP A 198 8.98 12.94 -10.93
CA ASP A 198 10.31 12.35 -10.77
C ASP A 198 10.62 12.19 -9.27
N GLN A 199 10.96 10.97 -8.89
CA GLN A 199 11.26 10.60 -7.51
C GLN A 199 12.76 10.74 -7.23
N GLY A 200 13.10 11.43 -6.14
CA GLY A 200 14.47 11.64 -5.69
C GLY A 200 15.11 10.41 -5.05
N THR A 201 16.37 10.57 -4.61
CA THR A 201 17.07 9.56 -3.80
C THR A 201 16.32 9.34 -2.49
N GLY A 202 16.27 8.08 -2.02
CA GLY A 202 15.61 7.70 -0.76
C GLY A 202 14.08 7.79 -0.79
N VAL A 203 13.46 7.90 -1.98
CA VAL A 203 12.02 7.76 -2.15
C VAL A 203 11.69 6.30 -2.40
N ALA A 204 10.71 5.75 -1.67
CA ALA A 204 10.28 4.38 -1.80
C ALA A 204 8.80 4.23 -2.18
N ALA A 205 8.46 3.19 -2.96
CA ALA A 205 7.06 2.82 -3.11
C ALA A 205 6.55 2.09 -1.84
N LEU A 206 7.38 1.23 -1.25
CA LEU A 206 7.16 0.57 0.04
C LEU A 206 8.38 0.79 0.93
N LEU A 207 8.17 1.25 2.16
CA LEU A 207 9.16 1.33 3.22
C LEU A 207 8.81 0.36 4.36
N LEU A 208 9.75 -0.52 4.72
CA LEU A 208 9.63 -1.43 5.85
C LEU A 208 10.52 -0.94 7.00
N ASP A 209 9.95 -0.79 8.18
CA ASP A 209 10.62 -0.26 9.35
C ASP A 209 10.19 -0.96 10.64
N THR A 210 10.99 -0.82 11.69
CA THR A 210 10.69 -1.18 13.09
C THR A 210 10.14 -2.61 13.24
N ASN A 211 10.89 -3.60 12.76
CA ASN A 211 10.51 -5.02 12.87
C ASN A 211 9.21 -5.39 12.14
N ALA A 212 8.95 -4.78 10.99
CA ALA A 212 7.85 -5.22 10.11
C ALA A 212 7.99 -6.71 9.79
N LYS A 213 6.88 -7.48 9.84
CA LYS A 213 6.96 -8.94 9.73
C LYS A 213 5.75 -9.58 9.08
N ARG A 214 5.99 -10.67 8.39
CA ARG A 214 4.98 -11.59 7.83
C ARG A 214 3.86 -10.92 7.04
N ASN A 215 4.19 -9.80 6.37
CA ASN A 215 3.25 -9.15 5.47
C ASN A 215 3.27 -9.85 4.11
N THR A 216 2.11 -9.95 3.47
CA THR A 216 1.94 -10.60 2.17
C THR A 216 1.43 -9.59 1.14
N PHE A 217 2.08 -9.57 -0.02
CA PHE A 217 1.71 -8.80 -1.20
C PHE A 217 1.40 -9.76 -2.34
N GLU A 218 0.18 -9.76 -2.85
CA GLU A 218 -0.27 -10.65 -3.94
C GLU A 218 -0.87 -9.82 -5.08
N ASP A 219 -0.45 -10.08 -6.31
CA ASP A 219 -0.89 -9.34 -7.50
C ASP A 219 -0.71 -7.81 -7.36
N CYS A 220 0.35 -7.36 -6.70
CA CYS A 220 0.58 -5.94 -6.42
C CYS A 220 1.52 -5.29 -7.44
N LEU A 221 1.32 -3.99 -7.67
CA LEU A 221 2.17 -3.16 -8.53
C LEU A 221 2.98 -2.16 -7.68
N PHE A 222 4.29 -2.33 -7.67
CA PHE A 222 5.24 -1.36 -7.15
C PHE A 222 5.78 -0.54 -8.32
N LYS A 223 5.52 0.76 -8.32
CA LYS A 223 5.85 1.63 -9.45
C LYS A 223 6.43 2.96 -9.01
N LEU A 224 7.39 3.47 -9.76
CA LEU A 224 7.84 4.86 -9.62
C LEU A 224 8.38 5.40 -10.95
N ARG A 225 8.52 6.73 -11.03
CA ARG A 225 9.30 7.37 -12.08
C ARG A 225 10.58 7.89 -11.46
N ALA A 226 11.71 7.27 -11.78
CA ALA A 226 12.97 7.67 -11.20
C ALA A 226 13.45 9.02 -11.76
N GLY A 227 13.67 9.97 -10.88
CA GLY A 227 14.46 11.17 -11.12
C GLY A 227 15.93 10.97 -10.70
N ASN A 228 16.20 9.91 -9.93
CA ASN A 228 17.52 9.52 -9.45
C ASN A 228 17.64 8.00 -9.33
N ALA A 229 18.83 7.46 -9.56
CA ALA A 229 19.10 6.02 -9.46
C ALA A 229 19.00 5.46 -8.03
N GLY A 230 19.01 6.30 -7.02
CA GLY A 230 18.86 5.94 -5.61
C GLY A 230 17.41 5.95 -5.09
N ALA A 231 16.39 6.13 -5.94
CA ALA A 231 15.01 5.81 -5.57
C ALA A 231 14.82 4.29 -5.53
N MET A 232 13.84 3.78 -4.77
CA MET A 232 13.66 2.34 -4.55
C MET A 232 12.21 1.93 -4.68
N LEU A 233 11.96 0.71 -5.17
CA LEU A 233 10.61 0.16 -5.20
C LEU A 233 10.22 -0.40 -3.83
N VAL A 234 11.18 -1.04 -3.15
CA VAL A 234 11.05 -1.47 -1.74
C VAL A 234 12.29 -1.04 -0.98
N GLU A 235 12.13 -0.40 0.14
CA GLU A 235 13.20 0.02 1.03
C GLU A 235 13.00 -0.59 2.41
N VAL A 236 14.10 -1.04 3.01
CA VAL A 236 14.19 -1.42 4.41
C VAL A 236 14.98 -0.33 5.12
N ALA A 237 14.38 0.32 6.10
CA ALA A 237 14.93 1.54 6.72
C ALA A 237 16.30 1.32 7.35
N ASP A 238 16.47 0.23 8.11
CA ASP A 238 17.71 -0.09 8.81
C ASP A 238 17.81 -1.59 9.17
N ALA A 239 18.76 -1.92 10.05
CA ALA A 239 19.01 -3.28 10.53
C ALA A 239 17.79 -3.95 11.19
N THR A 240 16.85 -3.17 11.69
CA THR A 240 15.64 -3.61 12.40
C THR A 240 14.38 -3.46 11.54
N GLY A 241 14.50 -3.02 10.31
CA GLY A 241 13.35 -2.77 9.44
C GLY A 241 12.54 -4.01 9.09
N ILE A 242 13.13 -5.20 9.16
CA ILE A 242 12.46 -6.48 8.95
C ILE A 242 12.70 -7.39 10.15
N GLU A 243 11.61 -7.94 10.69
CA GLU A 243 11.63 -9.11 11.57
C GLU A 243 10.97 -10.27 10.83
N ASP A 244 11.64 -11.45 10.76
CA ASP A 244 11.12 -12.68 10.18
C ASP A 244 11.06 -12.64 8.62
N PHE A 245 9.88 -12.61 7.99
CA PHE A 245 9.78 -12.65 6.52
C PHE A 245 8.65 -11.81 5.95
N HIS A 246 8.74 -11.53 4.64
CA HIS A 246 7.67 -10.99 3.81
C HIS A 246 7.46 -11.87 2.57
N ILE A 247 6.24 -11.89 2.03
CA ILE A 247 5.90 -12.66 0.82
C ILE A 247 5.44 -11.69 -0.26
N PHE A 248 6.07 -11.79 -1.44
CA PHE A 248 5.66 -11.13 -2.67
C PHE A 248 5.29 -12.21 -3.67
N LYS A 249 4.04 -12.23 -4.13
CA LYS A 249 3.52 -13.23 -5.05
C LYS A 249 2.84 -12.56 -6.23
N ASP A 250 3.20 -12.98 -7.45
CA ASP A 250 2.64 -12.46 -8.70
C ASP A 250 2.72 -10.92 -8.80
N CYS A 251 3.74 -10.30 -8.18
CA CYS A 251 3.92 -8.84 -8.11
C CYS A 251 4.72 -8.30 -9.30
N MET A 252 4.44 -7.04 -9.64
CA MET A 252 5.20 -6.29 -10.64
C MET A 252 5.99 -5.15 -9.98
N PHE A 253 7.27 -5.02 -10.34
CA PHE A 253 8.17 -3.98 -9.87
C PHE A 253 8.65 -3.17 -11.08
N ILE A 254 8.15 -1.94 -11.23
CA ILE A 254 8.35 -1.17 -12.46
C ILE A 254 8.88 0.22 -12.14
N GLN A 255 10.02 0.52 -12.69
CA GLN A 255 10.50 1.88 -12.84
C GLN A 255 10.16 2.37 -14.25
N SER A 256 9.48 3.50 -14.36
CA SER A 256 9.28 4.20 -15.63
C SER A 256 10.04 5.53 -15.57
N SER A 257 10.89 5.79 -16.56
CA SER A 257 11.55 7.09 -16.71
C SER A 257 11.17 7.72 -18.05
N THR A 258 10.79 8.98 -18.02
CA THR A 258 10.57 9.74 -19.27
C THR A 258 11.88 9.95 -20.04
N ASN A 259 13.00 9.88 -19.35
CA ASN A 259 14.32 10.11 -19.93
C ASN A 259 15.07 8.81 -20.27
N GLN A 260 14.53 7.65 -20.08
CA GLN A 260 15.13 6.32 -20.34
C GLN A 260 16.62 6.13 -19.92
N ALA A 261 17.26 7.22 -19.48
CA ALA A 261 18.66 7.25 -19.06
C ALA A 261 18.86 6.90 -17.59
N ILE A 262 17.78 6.87 -16.80
CA ILE A 262 17.83 6.58 -15.37
C ILE A 262 17.27 5.18 -15.15
N SER A 263 18.17 4.26 -14.76
CA SER A 263 17.84 2.97 -14.20
C SER A 263 18.04 3.05 -12.69
N LEU A 264 17.19 2.42 -11.90
CA LEU A 264 17.46 2.28 -10.48
C LEU A 264 18.72 1.42 -10.28
N THR A 265 19.49 1.73 -9.26
CA THR A 265 20.60 0.87 -8.85
C THR A 265 20.08 -0.49 -8.44
N ALA A 266 18.99 -0.53 -7.66
CA ALA A 266 18.32 -1.76 -7.26
C ALA A 266 16.81 -1.54 -7.11
N ALA A 267 16.02 -2.62 -7.22
CA ALA A 267 14.61 -2.61 -6.89
C ALA A 267 14.39 -2.56 -5.37
N PHE A 268 15.23 -3.27 -4.62
CA PHE A 268 15.20 -3.40 -3.17
C PHE A 268 16.43 -2.74 -2.55
N GLY A 269 16.22 -1.83 -1.62
CA GLY A 269 17.26 -1.27 -0.76
C GLY A 269 17.28 -1.99 0.58
N ILE A 270 18.06 -3.08 0.69
CA ILE A 270 18.18 -3.86 1.93
C ILE A 270 19.53 -3.53 2.56
N PRO A 271 19.56 -2.93 3.77
CA PRO A 271 20.82 -2.64 4.44
C PRO A 271 21.64 -3.91 4.73
N ALA A 272 22.95 -3.82 4.56
CA ALA A 272 23.86 -4.94 4.86
C ALA A 272 23.82 -5.40 6.33
N SER A 273 23.25 -4.57 7.20
CA SER A 273 23.09 -4.84 8.64
C SER A 273 21.83 -5.61 9.01
N VAL A 274 20.89 -5.81 8.06
CA VAL A 274 19.68 -6.61 8.32
C VAL A 274 20.05 -8.02 8.75
N ALA A 275 19.30 -8.57 9.72
CA ALA A 275 19.58 -9.87 10.29
C ALA A 275 19.53 -10.99 9.23
N THR A 276 20.45 -11.93 9.28
CA THR A 276 20.61 -13.02 8.29
C THR A 276 19.43 -13.98 8.22
N PHE A 277 18.53 -13.95 9.17
CA PHE A 277 17.32 -14.79 9.19
C PHE A 277 16.08 -14.08 8.63
N ALA A 278 16.12 -12.75 8.44
CA ALA A 278 15.04 -12.03 7.76
C ALA A 278 15.00 -12.43 6.27
N ARG A 279 13.80 -12.57 5.69
CA ARG A 279 13.62 -13.10 4.34
C ARG A 279 12.54 -12.36 3.56
N MET A 280 12.78 -12.18 2.26
CA MET A 280 11.76 -11.78 1.30
C MET A 280 11.54 -12.92 0.32
N PHE A 281 10.40 -13.59 0.41
CA PHE A 281 10.03 -14.64 -0.52
C PHE A 281 9.30 -14.04 -1.72
N MET A 282 9.85 -14.27 -2.91
CA MET A 282 9.30 -13.77 -4.16
C MET A 282 8.89 -14.94 -5.05
N LYS A 283 7.64 -14.95 -5.51
CA LYS A 283 7.12 -15.99 -6.39
C LYS A 283 6.46 -15.37 -7.60
N SER A 284 6.84 -15.78 -8.79
CA SER A 284 6.27 -15.31 -10.06
C SER A 284 6.26 -13.78 -10.19
N CYS A 285 7.27 -13.12 -9.62
CA CYS A 285 7.44 -11.69 -9.69
C CYS A 285 8.17 -11.27 -10.97
N ILE A 286 7.80 -10.12 -11.52
CA ILE A 286 8.49 -9.54 -12.70
C ILE A 286 8.97 -8.14 -12.38
N GLY A 287 10.07 -7.73 -13.02
CA GLY A 287 10.65 -6.42 -12.79
C GLY A 287 11.20 -5.77 -14.05
N ALA A 288 11.20 -4.42 -14.07
CA ALA A 288 11.77 -3.64 -15.15
C ALA A 288 12.26 -2.27 -14.67
N GLY A 289 13.38 -1.81 -15.27
CA GLY A 289 13.91 -0.47 -15.07
C GLY A 289 14.90 -0.32 -13.91
N PHE A 290 15.52 -1.41 -13.47
CA PHE A 290 16.57 -1.43 -12.45
C PHE A 290 17.71 -2.37 -12.84
N ALA A 291 18.89 -2.16 -12.27
CA ALA A 291 20.09 -2.93 -12.61
C ALA A 291 20.15 -4.26 -11.86
N THR A 292 19.76 -4.27 -10.58
CA THR A 292 19.77 -5.47 -9.72
C THR A 292 18.49 -5.52 -8.87
N TRP A 293 18.19 -6.69 -8.31
CA TRP A 293 17.10 -6.82 -7.36
C TRP A 293 17.46 -6.23 -6.00
N ASP A 294 18.69 -6.43 -5.53
CA ASP A 294 19.20 -5.88 -4.27
C ASP A 294 20.59 -5.27 -4.49
N ALA A 295 20.87 -4.14 -3.84
CA ALA A 295 22.11 -3.39 -4.00
C ALA A 295 23.28 -3.94 -3.17
N ASN A 296 23.03 -4.77 -2.18
CA ASN A 296 24.01 -5.06 -1.12
C ASN A 296 24.49 -6.52 -1.04
N ASP A 297 24.31 -7.34 -2.06
CA ASP A 297 24.75 -8.76 -2.05
C ASP A 297 24.36 -9.56 -0.78
N ARG A 298 23.47 -9.02 0.02
CA ARG A 298 22.87 -9.69 1.16
C ARG A 298 21.47 -10.14 0.85
N GLY A 299 21.21 -10.33 -0.43
CA GLY A 299 19.91 -10.67 -0.91
C GLY A 299 19.25 -11.71 -0.06
N ILE A 300 18.31 -11.27 0.75
CA ILE A 300 17.36 -12.11 1.45
C ILE A 300 16.13 -12.35 0.57
N LEU A 301 16.36 -12.32 -0.73
CA LEU A 301 15.36 -12.58 -1.74
C LEU A 301 15.43 -14.06 -2.11
N TYR A 302 14.29 -14.74 -2.05
CA TYR A 302 14.15 -16.13 -2.44
C TYR A 302 12.96 -16.27 -3.39
N GLY A 303 13.10 -17.01 -4.48
CA GLY A 303 11.98 -17.25 -5.38
C GLY A 303 12.38 -17.77 -6.76
N ASP A 304 11.38 -17.92 -7.61
CA ASP A 304 11.48 -18.29 -9.02
C ASP A 304 11.63 -17.06 -9.93
N MET A 305 12.51 -16.15 -9.57
CA MET A 305 12.77 -14.96 -10.37
C MET A 305 13.63 -15.30 -11.57
N ASN A 306 13.21 -14.85 -12.74
CA ASN A 306 14.10 -14.92 -13.89
C ASN A 306 15.29 -14.00 -13.65
N ASP A 307 16.46 -14.55 -13.77
CA ASP A 307 17.71 -13.81 -13.74
C ASP A 307 17.68 -12.71 -14.80
N VAL A 308 17.79 -11.48 -14.37
CA VAL A 308 17.77 -10.33 -15.27
C VAL A 308 19.10 -10.15 -15.97
N THR A 309 20.20 -10.65 -15.42
CA THR A 309 21.54 -10.43 -16.00
C THR A 309 22.59 -11.50 -15.72
N GLY A 310 22.29 -12.56 -14.99
CA GLY A 310 23.26 -13.64 -14.69
C GLY A 310 24.50 -13.21 -13.90
N ALA A 311 24.51 -12.04 -13.32
CA ALA A 311 25.68 -11.49 -12.64
C ALA A 311 25.46 -11.26 -11.15
N ASP A 312 24.24 -11.25 -10.69
CA ASP A 312 23.97 -10.99 -9.29
C ASP A 312 23.58 -12.26 -8.55
N THR A 313 24.56 -12.78 -7.87
CA THR A 313 24.47 -14.04 -7.14
C THR A 313 23.92 -13.88 -5.75
N SER A 314 23.75 -12.68 -5.29
CA SER A 314 23.51 -12.44 -3.89
C SER A 314 22.05 -12.50 -3.53
N GLY A 315 21.69 -13.61 -2.96
CA GLY A 315 20.45 -13.85 -2.27
C GLY A 315 19.22 -14.05 -3.14
N VAL A 316 19.40 -14.21 -4.42
CA VAL A 316 18.34 -14.60 -5.32
C VAL A 316 18.29 -16.10 -5.40
N ALA A 317 17.20 -16.71 -4.97
CA ALA A 317 17.06 -18.15 -4.91
C ALA A 317 17.14 -18.85 -6.27
N VAL A 318 16.98 -18.12 -7.36
CA VAL A 318 17.17 -18.65 -8.72
C VAL A 318 18.53 -19.27 -8.90
N GLU A 319 19.57 -18.68 -8.32
CA GLU A 319 20.90 -19.26 -8.38
C GLU A 319 21.12 -20.43 -7.43
N MET A 320 20.34 -20.51 -6.38
CA MET A 320 20.37 -21.66 -5.49
C MET A 320 19.63 -22.86 -6.08
N ILE A 321 18.88 -22.67 -7.17
CA ILE A 321 18.10 -23.72 -7.85
C ILE A 321 18.80 -24.17 -9.14
N SER A 322 19.73 -23.41 -9.66
CA SER A 322 20.53 -23.76 -10.83
C SER A 322 21.78 -24.55 -10.42
#